data_3ab04cf0d6eab1238589a351458a9e66
#
_entry.id   3ab04cf0d6eab1238589a351458a9e66
#
_cell.length_a   1.000
_cell.length_b   1.000
_cell.length_c   1.000
_cell.angle_alpha   90.00
_cell.angle_beta   90.00
_cell.angle_gamma   90.00
#
_symmetry.space_group_name_H-M   'P 1'
#
loop_
_entity.id
_entity.type
_entity.pdbx_description
1 polymer ?
#
loop_
_entity_poly.entity_id
_entity_poly.type
_entity_poly.pdbx_seq_one_letter_code
_entity_poly.pdbx_strand_id
1 'polypeptide(L)'
;VTDEVRFELMRPSQIVAARRACPVAYLPVGPLEWHGPHLPLGTDAMAAHRVAVEAARRVGGVVLPAYHLGSETVRAADGPQGLRPLGLEGHERVVGMDFPGNPVRSLYIEEGAFAVIIRELVRLLKQNEYRLVVIVNGHGAPNHMRALRRVAAEENEPPRAWVVFERSGAGPLAPEHDPGHAGRGETSVMMVEAPASVDLSALPPAGTPLRYRDYGIVNGAAFDGRPTADFTVPAEADPRAASAGEGAALLERNVERLAAQMRQYISTYLGGSR
;
A
#
# COMPACT_ATOMS: atom_id res chain seq x y z
N VAL A 1 -6.85 -5.48 29.62
CA VAL A 1 -6.15 -5.47 28.32
C VAL A 1 -6.67 -4.26 27.58
N THR A 2 -5.80 -3.37 27.12
CA THR A 2 -6.22 -2.20 26.35
C THR A 2 -6.54 -2.66 24.93
N ASP A 3 -7.64 -2.15 24.33
CA ASP A 3 -7.99 -2.41 22.91
C ASP A 3 -7.06 -1.64 21.93
N GLU A 4 -6.10 -0.87 22.48
CA GLU A 4 -5.14 -0.13 21.69
C GLU A 4 -4.01 -1.05 21.19
N VAL A 5 -3.81 -1.08 19.89
CA VAL A 5 -2.77 -1.86 19.21
C VAL A 5 -1.73 -0.98 18.50
N ARG A 6 -1.98 0.36 18.39
CA ARG A 6 -1.06 1.30 17.75
C ARG A 6 0.10 1.63 18.68
N PHE A 7 1.30 1.22 18.25
CA PHE A 7 2.51 1.26 19.05
C PHE A 7 2.81 2.66 19.62
N GLU A 8 2.65 3.70 18.83
CA GLU A 8 2.94 5.10 19.19
C GLU A 8 1.96 5.67 20.23
N LEU A 9 0.82 5.01 20.44
CA LEU A 9 -0.19 5.42 21.42
C LEU A 9 -0.13 4.56 22.71
N MET A 10 0.76 3.55 22.74
CA MET A 10 0.89 2.64 23.87
C MET A 10 2.03 3.07 24.80
N ARG A 11 1.78 2.94 26.11
CA ARG A 11 2.82 3.09 27.13
C ARG A 11 3.73 1.85 27.16
N PRO A 12 5.00 1.95 27.62
CA PRO A 12 5.93 0.83 27.63
C PRO A 12 5.37 -0.43 28.31
N SER A 13 4.64 -0.30 29.42
CA SER A 13 4.01 -1.45 30.10
C SER A 13 2.96 -2.16 29.24
N GLN A 14 2.20 -1.41 28.44
CA GLN A 14 1.20 -1.96 27.53
C GLN A 14 1.88 -2.69 26.35
N ILE A 15 2.95 -2.12 25.80
CA ILE A 15 3.76 -2.74 24.74
C ILE A 15 4.33 -4.07 25.23
N VAL A 16 4.92 -4.11 26.43
CA VAL A 16 5.47 -5.34 27.02
C VAL A 16 4.36 -6.39 27.22
N ALA A 17 3.19 -5.99 27.72
CA ALA A 17 2.06 -6.89 27.90
C ALA A 17 1.54 -7.45 26.57
N ALA A 18 1.35 -6.61 25.56
CA ALA A 18 0.90 -7.00 24.22
C ALA A 18 1.91 -7.96 23.56
N ARG A 19 3.20 -7.66 23.62
CA ARG A 19 4.27 -8.51 23.07
C ARG A 19 4.32 -9.89 23.76
N ARG A 20 4.15 -9.94 25.07
CA ARG A 20 4.08 -11.22 25.82
C ARG A 20 2.87 -12.05 25.41
N ALA A 21 1.74 -11.40 25.16
CA ALA A 21 0.53 -12.07 24.72
C ALA A 21 0.62 -12.54 23.25
N CYS A 22 1.16 -11.71 22.38
CA CYS A 22 1.31 -12.00 20.96
C CYS A 22 2.55 -11.24 20.40
N PRO A 23 3.71 -11.90 20.22
CA PRO A 23 4.96 -11.25 19.80
C PRO A 23 5.00 -10.94 18.30
N VAL A 24 3.94 -10.32 17.80
CA VAL A 24 3.77 -9.89 16.41
C VAL A 24 3.85 -8.37 16.31
N ALA A 25 4.62 -7.85 15.34
CA ALA A 25 4.64 -6.45 14.99
C ALA A 25 4.30 -6.26 13.51
N TYR A 26 3.36 -5.37 13.22
CA TYR A 26 3.00 -4.99 11.87
C TYR A 26 3.71 -3.69 11.51
N LEU A 27 4.34 -3.66 10.33
CA LEU A 27 5.06 -2.52 9.77
C LEU A 27 4.34 -2.04 8.49
N PRO A 28 3.38 -1.10 8.59
CA PRO A 28 2.67 -0.57 7.43
C PRO A 28 3.55 0.40 6.65
N VAL A 29 3.62 0.22 5.32
CA VAL A 29 4.47 1.03 4.44
C VAL A 29 3.77 1.37 3.12
N GLY A 30 4.08 2.55 2.57
CA GLY A 30 3.70 3.04 1.25
C GLY A 30 4.26 4.45 1.04
N PRO A 31 4.55 4.89 -0.19
CA PRO A 31 5.08 6.23 -0.45
C PRO A 31 4.06 7.34 -0.16
N LEU A 32 4.54 8.58 -0.20
CA LEU A 32 3.71 9.74 -0.50
C LEU A 32 3.66 9.87 -2.01
N GLU A 33 2.60 9.39 -2.61
CA GLU A 33 2.43 9.25 -4.05
C GLU A 33 1.27 10.08 -4.58
N TRP A 34 1.41 10.59 -5.79
CA TRP A 34 0.32 11.24 -6.50
C TRP A 34 -0.83 10.25 -6.78
N HIS A 35 -1.99 10.53 -6.21
CA HIS A 35 -3.22 9.75 -6.38
C HIS A 35 -4.34 10.61 -7.00
N GLY A 36 -4.00 11.33 -8.08
CA GLY A 36 -4.92 12.25 -8.70
C GLY A 36 -5.17 13.52 -7.86
N PRO A 37 -5.94 14.48 -8.38
CA PRO A 37 -6.21 15.74 -7.67
C PRO A 37 -7.19 15.60 -6.50
N HIS A 38 -7.84 14.45 -6.35
CA HIS A 38 -8.96 14.19 -5.45
C HIS A 38 -8.62 13.36 -4.20
N LEU A 39 -7.42 12.78 -4.14
CA LEU A 39 -6.96 11.95 -3.01
C LEU A 39 -5.71 12.51 -2.34
N PRO A 40 -5.49 12.21 -1.06
CA PRO A 40 -4.26 12.58 -0.37
C PRO A 40 -3.07 11.75 -0.85
N LEU A 41 -1.87 12.34 -0.83
CA LEU A 41 -0.62 11.63 -1.20
C LEU A 41 -0.31 10.42 -0.32
N GLY A 42 -0.87 10.36 0.89
CA GLY A 42 -0.61 9.29 1.86
C GLY A 42 -1.49 8.05 1.70
N THR A 43 -2.30 7.96 0.67
CA THR A 43 -3.32 6.90 0.44
C THR A 43 -2.79 5.50 0.74
N ASP A 44 -1.65 5.12 0.17
CA ASP A 44 -1.05 3.78 0.30
C ASP A 44 -0.76 3.38 1.74
N ALA A 45 0.03 4.21 2.43
CA ALA A 45 0.44 3.90 3.80
C ALA A 45 -0.74 3.98 4.77
N MET A 46 -1.69 4.89 4.54
CA MET A 46 -2.91 5.02 5.36
C MET A 46 -3.81 3.79 5.22
N ALA A 47 -4.04 3.32 4.00
CA ALA A 47 -4.80 2.10 3.75
C ALA A 47 -4.12 0.86 4.36
N ALA A 48 -2.79 0.73 4.21
CA ALA A 48 -2.01 -0.36 4.80
C ALA A 48 -2.09 -0.34 6.33
N HIS A 49 -1.96 0.83 6.94
CA HIS A 49 -2.08 1.01 8.39
C HIS A 49 -3.46 0.63 8.90
N ARG A 50 -4.53 1.10 8.23
CA ARG A 50 -5.91 0.76 8.60
C ARG A 50 -6.15 -0.74 8.61
N VAL A 51 -5.74 -1.43 7.54
CA VAL A 51 -5.88 -2.89 7.43
C VAL A 51 -5.08 -3.61 8.52
N ALA A 52 -3.84 -3.16 8.80
CA ALA A 52 -3.01 -3.74 9.85
C ALA A 52 -3.62 -3.56 11.24
N VAL A 53 -4.15 -2.36 11.57
CA VAL A 53 -4.79 -2.06 12.87
C VAL A 53 -6.00 -2.96 13.09
N GLU A 54 -6.90 -3.05 12.12
CA GLU A 54 -8.10 -3.88 12.25
C GLU A 54 -7.76 -5.38 12.31
N ALA A 55 -6.75 -5.83 11.56
CA ALA A 55 -6.27 -7.21 11.65
C ALA A 55 -5.65 -7.50 13.02
N ALA A 56 -4.80 -6.60 13.55
CA ALA A 56 -4.18 -6.76 14.87
C ALA A 56 -5.22 -6.81 16.00
N ARG A 57 -6.29 -6.02 15.91
CA ARG A 57 -7.42 -6.08 16.86
C ARG A 57 -8.10 -7.46 16.88
N ARG A 58 -8.11 -8.17 15.75
CA ARG A 58 -8.75 -9.51 15.63
C ARG A 58 -7.84 -10.66 16.03
N VAL A 59 -6.53 -10.53 15.82
CA VAL A 59 -5.59 -11.65 15.96
C VAL A 59 -4.44 -11.40 16.95
N GLY A 60 -4.27 -10.17 17.39
CA GLY A 60 -3.20 -9.76 18.32
C GLY A 60 -1.98 -9.15 17.63
N GLY A 61 -1.04 -8.69 18.45
CA GLY A 61 0.15 -7.98 18.03
C GLY A 61 0.02 -6.46 18.18
N VAL A 62 1.06 -5.73 17.72
CA VAL A 62 1.11 -4.27 17.73
C VAL A 62 1.36 -3.75 16.33
N VAL A 63 0.86 -2.56 16.04
CA VAL A 63 0.99 -1.93 14.73
C VAL A 63 1.82 -0.67 14.86
N LEU A 64 2.90 -0.56 14.10
CA LEU A 64 3.71 0.64 14.02
C LEU A 64 2.96 1.75 13.28
N PRO A 65 3.34 3.02 13.48
CA PRO A 65 2.80 4.13 12.69
C PRO A 65 2.89 3.84 11.19
N ALA A 66 2.03 4.48 10.39
CA ALA A 66 2.16 4.43 8.95
C ALA A 66 3.48 5.06 8.49
N TYR A 67 4.35 4.28 7.87
CA TYR A 67 5.59 4.78 7.27
C TYR A 67 5.34 5.20 5.83
N HIS A 68 5.30 6.51 5.61
CA HIS A 68 5.16 7.11 4.28
C HIS A 68 6.49 7.05 3.52
N LEU A 69 6.94 5.84 3.23
CA LEU A 69 8.21 5.53 2.57
C LEU A 69 7.96 4.53 1.44
N GLY A 70 8.57 4.77 0.31
CA GLY A 70 8.49 3.85 -0.82
C GLY A 70 9.37 4.25 -2.00
N SER A 71 9.61 3.29 -2.87
CA SER A 71 10.33 3.47 -4.13
C SER A 71 9.40 3.19 -5.31
N GLU A 72 9.75 3.71 -6.48
CA GLU A 72 8.93 3.51 -7.68
C GLU A 72 9.79 3.23 -8.91
N THR A 73 9.19 2.62 -9.91
CA THR A 73 9.84 2.26 -11.17
C THR A 73 9.95 3.47 -12.09
N VAL A 74 11.11 3.66 -12.67
CA VAL A 74 11.31 4.63 -13.75
C VAL A 74 10.85 4.02 -15.06
N ARG A 75 9.92 4.68 -15.74
CA ARG A 75 9.43 4.32 -17.08
C ARG A 75 9.93 5.31 -18.11
N ALA A 76 10.37 4.81 -19.27
CA ALA A 76 10.76 5.63 -20.42
C ALA A 76 9.68 5.55 -21.50
N ALA A 77 9.55 6.59 -22.31
CA ALA A 77 8.59 6.61 -23.41
C ALA A 77 8.78 5.41 -24.36
N ASP A 78 10.02 5.00 -24.61
CA ASP A 78 10.40 3.86 -25.47
C ASP A 78 10.63 2.54 -24.71
N GLY A 79 10.34 2.50 -23.41
CA GLY A 79 10.52 1.31 -22.59
C GLY A 79 9.53 0.18 -22.91
N PRO A 80 9.72 -1.00 -22.31
CA PRO A 80 8.82 -2.16 -22.47
C PRO A 80 7.35 -1.85 -22.13
N GLN A 81 7.14 -0.87 -21.26
CA GLN A 81 5.82 -0.35 -20.87
C GLN A 81 5.46 0.95 -21.60
N GLY A 82 5.98 1.14 -22.82
CA GLY A 82 5.93 2.31 -23.69
C GLY A 82 4.87 3.36 -23.38
N LEU A 83 5.30 4.54 -22.93
CA LEU A 83 4.40 5.63 -22.56
C LEU A 83 4.13 6.61 -23.72
N ARG A 84 4.68 6.36 -24.93
CA ARG A 84 4.41 7.16 -26.13
C ARG A 84 2.91 7.32 -26.42
N PRO A 85 2.07 6.27 -26.28
CA PRO A 85 0.63 6.42 -26.50
C PRO A 85 -0.04 7.41 -25.56
N LEU A 86 0.59 7.71 -24.41
CA LEU A 86 0.14 8.75 -23.48
C LEU A 86 0.67 10.15 -23.83
N GLY A 87 1.26 10.32 -25.04
CA GLY A 87 1.76 11.59 -25.53
C GLY A 87 3.11 12.02 -24.94
N LEU A 88 3.93 11.06 -24.46
CA LEU A 88 5.29 11.32 -23.99
C LEU A 88 6.30 11.19 -25.12
N GLU A 89 7.28 12.08 -25.15
CA GLU A 89 8.36 12.05 -26.13
C GLU A 89 9.43 11.02 -25.77
N GLY A 90 10.21 10.57 -26.77
CA GLY A 90 11.16 9.46 -26.62
C GLY A 90 12.25 9.63 -25.56
N HIS A 91 12.56 10.85 -25.14
CA HIS A 91 13.55 11.16 -24.12
C HIS A 91 12.93 11.38 -22.72
N GLU A 92 11.62 11.47 -22.62
CA GLU A 92 10.91 11.68 -21.36
C GLU A 92 10.89 10.43 -20.49
N ARG A 93 11.02 10.64 -19.18
CA ARG A 93 10.93 9.60 -18.17
C ARG A 93 9.86 9.99 -17.16
N VAL A 94 9.13 9.00 -16.72
CA VAL A 94 8.13 9.12 -15.67
C VAL A 94 8.52 8.20 -14.52
N VAL A 95 8.49 8.69 -13.30
CA VAL A 95 8.72 7.90 -12.11
C VAL A 95 7.36 7.65 -11.46
N GLY A 96 6.92 6.39 -11.48
CA GLY A 96 5.60 6.05 -10.97
C GLY A 96 4.49 6.83 -11.65
N MET A 97 3.72 7.57 -10.85
CA MET A 97 2.60 8.41 -11.29
C MET A 97 2.99 9.88 -11.51
N ASP A 98 4.29 10.22 -11.52
CA ASP A 98 4.76 11.59 -11.74
C ASP A 98 4.82 11.92 -13.23
N PHE A 99 3.66 12.09 -13.84
CA PHE A 99 3.55 12.54 -15.22
C PHE A 99 3.96 14.01 -15.37
N PRO A 100 4.49 14.41 -16.55
CA PRO A 100 4.70 15.82 -16.85
C PRO A 100 3.42 16.63 -16.69
N GLY A 101 3.49 17.72 -15.92
CA GLY A 101 2.32 18.58 -15.64
C GLY A 101 1.65 18.33 -14.28
N ASN A 102 2.02 17.30 -13.55
CA ASN A 102 1.54 17.13 -12.18
C ASN A 102 1.93 18.35 -11.32
N PRO A 103 1.00 18.94 -10.56
CA PRO A 103 1.27 20.13 -9.75
C PRO A 103 2.16 19.83 -8.53
N VAL A 104 2.20 18.56 -8.09
CA VAL A 104 3.00 18.07 -6.97
C VAL A 104 3.68 16.78 -7.39
N ARG A 105 4.94 16.61 -7.01
CA ARG A 105 5.66 15.36 -7.21
C ARG A 105 5.50 14.43 -6.02
N SER A 106 5.47 13.14 -6.31
CA SER A 106 5.55 12.09 -5.29
C SER A 106 6.92 12.09 -4.61
N LEU A 107 6.95 11.63 -3.35
CA LEU A 107 8.20 11.56 -2.57
C LEU A 107 8.73 10.12 -2.58
N TYR A 108 9.16 9.66 -3.74
CA TYR A 108 9.79 8.37 -3.88
C TYR A 108 11.26 8.41 -3.42
N ILE A 109 11.65 7.39 -2.68
CA ILE A 109 13.02 7.18 -2.20
C ILE A 109 13.71 6.20 -3.14
N GLU A 110 15.01 6.36 -3.36
CA GLU A 110 15.81 5.39 -4.11
C GLU A 110 15.69 3.99 -3.49
N GLU A 111 15.59 2.94 -4.31
CA GLU A 111 15.28 1.56 -3.88
C GLU A 111 16.27 1.03 -2.82
N GLY A 112 17.57 1.32 -2.98
CA GLY A 112 18.60 0.86 -2.03
C GLY A 112 18.47 1.55 -0.67
N ALA A 113 18.24 2.88 -0.67
CA ALA A 113 18.02 3.65 0.56
C ALA A 113 16.73 3.20 1.26
N PHE A 114 15.65 3.00 0.51
CA PHE A 114 14.41 2.44 1.03
C PHE A 114 14.63 1.08 1.71
N ALA A 115 15.31 0.15 1.03
CA ALA A 115 15.59 -1.18 1.58
C ALA A 115 16.42 -1.11 2.87
N VAL A 116 17.39 -0.18 2.97
CA VAL A 116 18.19 0.02 4.19
C VAL A 116 17.30 0.48 5.36
N ILE A 117 16.41 1.45 5.14
CA ILE A 117 15.51 1.96 6.18
C ILE A 117 14.60 0.84 6.69
N ILE A 118 13.96 0.10 5.78
CA ILE A 118 13.05 -0.99 6.17
C ILE A 118 13.81 -2.09 6.92
N ARG A 119 15.02 -2.43 6.48
CA ARG A 119 15.89 -3.40 7.17
C ARG A 119 16.18 -2.97 8.61
N GLU A 120 16.52 -1.72 8.83
CA GLU A 120 16.80 -1.20 10.18
C GLU A 120 15.55 -1.25 11.07
N LEU A 121 14.37 -0.88 10.55
CA LEU A 121 13.12 -0.99 11.30
C LEU A 121 12.83 -2.46 11.70
N VAL A 122 13.02 -3.40 10.79
CA VAL A 122 12.85 -4.84 11.07
C VAL A 122 13.83 -5.30 12.15
N ARG A 123 15.11 -4.90 12.07
CA ARG A 123 16.13 -5.24 13.08
C ARG A 123 15.80 -4.69 14.45
N LEU A 124 15.35 -3.44 14.54
CA LEU A 124 14.91 -2.82 15.78
C LEU A 124 13.72 -3.57 16.40
N LEU A 125 12.78 -4.04 15.60
CA LEU A 125 11.68 -4.87 16.08
C LEU A 125 12.16 -6.22 16.60
N LYS A 126 13.09 -6.89 15.91
CA LYS A 126 13.72 -8.13 16.40
C LYS A 126 14.49 -7.91 17.71
N GLN A 127 15.21 -6.79 17.85
CA GLN A 127 15.89 -6.40 19.10
C GLN A 127 14.88 -6.17 20.23
N ASN A 128 13.70 -5.71 19.93
CA ASN A 128 12.57 -5.60 20.85
C ASN A 128 11.81 -6.92 21.05
N GLU A 129 12.40 -8.06 20.67
CA GLU A 129 11.89 -9.42 20.91
C GLU A 129 10.57 -9.74 20.21
N TYR A 130 10.20 -9.02 19.14
CA TYR A 130 9.13 -9.46 18.26
C TYR A 130 9.60 -10.68 17.46
N ARG A 131 8.81 -11.75 17.51
CA ARG A 131 9.14 -13.03 16.87
C ARG A 131 8.52 -13.18 15.48
N LEU A 132 7.56 -12.33 15.15
CA LEU A 132 6.97 -12.24 13.82
C LEU A 132 6.83 -10.76 13.45
N VAL A 133 7.55 -10.34 12.42
CA VAL A 133 7.44 -9.00 11.83
C VAL A 133 6.74 -9.13 10.50
N VAL A 134 5.66 -8.38 10.31
CA VAL A 134 4.82 -8.39 9.13
C VAL A 134 4.93 -7.05 8.42
N ILE A 135 5.61 -7.01 7.30
CA ILE A 135 5.66 -5.82 6.45
C ILE A 135 4.35 -5.77 5.66
N VAL A 136 3.49 -4.80 5.98
CA VAL A 136 2.17 -4.62 5.34
C VAL A 136 2.28 -3.50 4.31
N ASN A 137 2.24 -3.86 3.04
CA ASN A 137 2.48 -2.94 1.94
C ASN A 137 1.20 -2.45 1.28
N GLY A 138 1.05 -1.12 1.11
CA GLY A 138 -0.05 -0.48 0.38
C GLY A 138 0.25 -0.19 -1.10
N HIS A 139 1.51 -0.23 -1.51
CA HIS A 139 1.96 0.26 -2.81
C HIS A 139 2.24 -0.85 -3.82
N GLY A 140 1.85 -0.62 -5.09
CA GLY A 140 1.86 -1.64 -6.13
C GLY A 140 3.15 -1.76 -6.96
N ALA A 141 4.11 -0.86 -6.85
CA ALA A 141 5.29 -0.83 -7.72
C ALA A 141 6.14 -2.11 -7.64
N PRO A 142 6.53 -2.70 -8.78
CA PRO A 142 7.27 -3.97 -8.80
C PRO A 142 8.61 -3.92 -8.08
N ASN A 143 9.38 -2.84 -8.24
CA ASN A 143 10.68 -2.68 -7.57
C ASN A 143 10.52 -2.49 -6.05
N HIS A 144 9.52 -1.74 -5.61
CA HIS A 144 9.17 -1.56 -4.21
C HIS A 144 8.83 -2.92 -3.56
N MET A 145 7.90 -3.67 -4.15
CA MET A 145 7.54 -5.00 -3.65
C MET A 145 8.71 -5.98 -3.66
N ARG A 146 9.58 -5.91 -4.68
CA ARG A 146 10.81 -6.72 -4.74
C ARG A 146 11.77 -6.38 -3.61
N ALA A 147 11.96 -5.08 -3.32
CA ALA A 147 12.81 -4.63 -2.21
C ALA A 147 12.30 -5.14 -0.86
N LEU A 148 10.98 -5.03 -0.60
CA LEU A 148 10.37 -5.50 0.64
C LEU A 148 10.46 -7.02 0.80
N ARG A 149 10.20 -7.79 -0.26
CA ARG A 149 10.34 -9.26 -0.23
C ARG A 149 11.78 -9.68 0.01
N ARG A 150 12.74 -8.98 -0.61
CA ARG A 150 14.17 -9.21 -0.38
C ARG A 150 14.54 -8.96 1.08
N VAL A 151 14.16 -7.82 1.64
CA VAL A 151 14.42 -7.51 3.07
C VAL A 151 13.76 -8.57 3.98
N ALA A 152 12.52 -8.97 3.71
CA ALA A 152 11.86 -10.01 4.48
C ALA A 152 12.64 -11.33 4.45
N ALA A 153 13.13 -11.75 3.29
CA ALA A 153 13.91 -12.97 3.14
C ALA A 153 15.28 -12.90 3.83
N GLU A 154 16.00 -11.76 3.68
CA GLU A 154 17.33 -11.55 4.25
C GLU A 154 17.31 -11.45 5.79
N GLU A 155 16.25 -10.86 6.37
CA GLU A 155 16.12 -10.66 7.80
C GLU A 155 15.37 -11.80 8.53
N ASN A 156 14.98 -12.83 7.82
CA ASN A 156 14.33 -14.02 8.37
C ASN A 156 15.35 -14.89 9.12
N GLU A 157 15.15 -15.13 10.41
CA GLU A 157 16.06 -15.86 11.30
C GLU A 157 15.34 -16.96 12.09
N PRO A 158 14.79 -17.99 11.43
CA PRO A 158 14.07 -19.04 12.13
C PRO A 158 14.99 -19.90 13.02
N PRO A 159 14.55 -20.35 14.19
CA PRO A 159 13.22 -20.14 14.78
C PRO A 159 13.13 -18.88 15.67
N ARG A 160 14.17 -18.05 15.68
CA ARG A 160 14.26 -16.87 16.57
C ARG A 160 13.27 -15.78 16.18
N ALA A 161 13.23 -15.43 14.89
CA ALA A 161 12.32 -14.43 14.35
C ALA A 161 11.93 -14.76 12.92
N TRP A 162 10.69 -14.46 12.56
CA TRP A 162 10.12 -14.59 11.23
C TRP A 162 9.80 -13.21 10.67
N VAL A 163 10.14 -12.99 9.41
CA VAL A 163 9.82 -11.74 8.71
C VAL A 163 9.05 -12.10 7.45
N VAL A 164 7.86 -11.55 7.31
CA VAL A 164 6.97 -11.83 6.18
C VAL A 164 6.52 -10.54 5.50
N PHE A 165 6.23 -10.65 4.21
CA PHE A 165 5.69 -9.57 3.39
C PHE A 165 4.24 -9.88 3.04
N GLU A 166 3.34 -8.92 3.30
CA GLU A 166 1.94 -8.98 2.94
C GLU A 166 1.49 -7.71 2.22
N ARG A 167 0.57 -7.84 1.28
CA ARG A 167 -0.13 -6.69 0.69
C ARG A 167 -1.34 -6.34 1.55
N SER A 168 -1.61 -5.06 1.71
CA SER A 168 -2.84 -4.58 2.39
C SER A 168 -4.08 -4.84 1.53
N GLY A 169 -3.96 -4.67 0.21
CA GLY A 169 -5.03 -4.95 -0.75
C GLY A 169 -5.22 -6.44 -1.03
N ALA A 170 -6.32 -6.80 -1.66
CA ALA A 170 -6.60 -8.17 -2.11
C ALA A 170 -5.48 -8.72 -3.01
N GLY A 171 -5.29 -10.03 -2.98
CA GLY A 171 -4.20 -10.78 -3.63
C GLY A 171 -3.95 -10.49 -5.12
N PRO A 172 -3.31 -11.41 -5.87
CA PRO A 172 -3.08 -11.17 -7.29
C PRO A 172 -4.43 -10.93 -7.94
N LEU A 173 -4.65 -9.66 -8.29
CA LEU A 173 -5.84 -9.27 -9.02
C LEU A 173 -5.65 -9.78 -10.44
N ALA A 174 -6.64 -10.46 -10.98
CA ALA A 174 -6.73 -10.56 -12.41
C ALA A 174 -6.69 -9.12 -12.97
N PRO A 175 -5.96 -8.84 -14.06
CA PRO A 175 -5.83 -7.48 -14.59
C PRO A 175 -7.18 -6.76 -14.74
N GLU A 176 -8.23 -7.50 -15.04
CA GLU A 176 -9.60 -7.02 -15.17
C GLU A 176 -10.28 -6.64 -13.83
N HIS A 177 -9.67 -7.00 -12.69
CA HIS A 177 -10.17 -6.71 -11.35
C HIS A 177 -9.21 -5.84 -10.53
N ASP A 178 -8.16 -5.31 -11.16
CA ASP A 178 -7.28 -4.34 -10.50
C ASP A 178 -8.09 -3.06 -10.24
N PRO A 179 -8.33 -2.68 -8.97
CA PRO A 179 -9.09 -1.47 -8.65
C PRO A 179 -8.41 -0.20 -9.17
N GLY A 180 -7.17 -0.32 -9.61
CA GLY A 180 -6.41 0.74 -10.21
C GLY A 180 -5.82 1.73 -9.21
N HIS A 181 -4.83 2.49 -9.70
CA HIS A 181 -4.24 3.60 -8.96
C HIS A 181 -5.14 4.82 -9.04
N ALA A 182 -5.39 5.47 -7.91
CA ALA A 182 -6.26 6.62 -7.74
C ALA A 182 -7.70 6.42 -8.28
N GLY A 183 -8.08 5.18 -8.53
CA GLY A 183 -9.37 4.83 -9.09
C GLY A 183 -10.47 4.69 -8.05
N ARG A 184 -11.60 4.13 -8.49
CA ARG A 184 -12.82 3.95 -7.68
C ARG A 184 -12.56 3.21 -6.38
N GLY A 185 -11.72 2.16 -6.40
CA GLY A 185 -11.44 1.34 -5.22
C GLY A 185 -10.71 2.12 -4.12
N GLU A 186 -9.60 2.77 -4.46
CA GLU A 186 -8.83 3.56 -3.50
C GLU A 186 -9.60 4.77 -3.01
N THR A 187 -10.32 5.44 -3.91
CA THR A 187 -11.20 6.55 -3.54
C THR A 187 -12.25 6.11 -2.54
N SER A 188 -12.90 4.96 -2.76
CA SER A 188 -13.88 4.38 -1.84
C SER A 188 -13.27 4.07 -0.46
N VAL A 189 -12.07 3.50 -0.43
CA VAL A 189 -11.34 3.22 0.82
C VAL A 189 -11.03 4.52 1.56
N MET A 190 -10.54 5.55 0.86
CA MET A 190 -10.22 6.83 1.48
C MET A 190 -11.45 7.61 1.96
N MET A 191 -12.62 7.42 1.34
CA MET A 191 -13.89 7.95 1.87
C MET A 191 -14.26 7.38 3.25
N VAL A 192 -13.68 6.23 3.65
CA VAL A 192 -13.85 5.65 4.99
C VAL A 192 -12.69 6.04 5.91
N GLU A 193 -11.46 5.97 5.41
CA GLU A 193 -10.26 6.18 6.21
C GLU A 193 -10.00 7.65 6.53
N ALA A 194 -10.15 8.52 5.56
CA ALA A 194 -9.89 9.95 5.68
C ALA A 194 -10.89 10.77 4.85
N PRO A 195 -12.19 10.76 5.16
CA PRO A 195 -13.23 11.37 4.33
C PRO A 195 -13.03 12.86 4.07
N ALA A 196 -12.44 13.58 5.03
CA ALA A 196 -12.14 15.01 4.88
C ALA A 196 -11.00 15.31 3.89
N SER A 197 -10.25 14.30 3.47
CA SER A 197 -9.12 14.40 2.52
C SER A 197 -9.51 13.97 1.10
N VAL A 198 -10.76 13.61 0.85
CA VAL A 198 -11.28 13.24 -0.46
C VAL A 198 -12.10 14.37 -1.03
N ASP A 199 -11.73 14.86 -2.22
CA ASP A 199 -12.47 15.94 -2.89
C ASP A 199 -12.79 15.57 -4.35
N LEU A 200 -13.94 14.96 -4.59
CA LEU A 200 -14.39 14.59 -5.93
C LEU A 200 -14.65 15.82 -6.83
N SER A 201 -14.85 17.01 -6.25
CA SER A 201 -15.06 18.24 -7.03
C SER A 201 -13.80 18.71 -7.75
N ALA A 202 -12.62 18.19 -7.34
CA ALA A 202 -11.35 18.40 -8.04
C ALA A 202 -11.28 17.64 -9.39
N LEU A 203 -12.21 16.73 -9.65
CA LEU A 203 -12.34 16.02 -10.93
C LEU A 203 -13.36 16.70 -11.84
N PRO A 204 -13.24 16.55 -13.17
CA PRO A 204 -14.26 17.02 -14.10
C PRO A 204 -15.65 16.45 -13.79
N PRO A 205 -16.70 17.17 -14.17
CA PRO A 205 -18.07 16.68 -13.93
C PRO A 205 -18.34 15.33 -14.62
N ALA A 206 -19.32 14.62 -14.11
CA ALA A 206 -19.77 13.35 -14.68
C ALA A 206 -20.09 13.51 -16.19
N GLY A 207 -19.70 12.52 -16.99
CA GLY A 207 -19.84 12.54 -18.44
C GLY A 207 -18.65 13.14 -19.19
N THR A 208 -17.74 13.85 -18.53
CA THR A 208 -16.46 14.26 -19.13
C THR A 208 -15.47 13.09 -19.02
N PRO A 209 -14.88 12.60 -20.13
CA PRO A 209 -13.88 11.53 -20.08
C PRO A 209 -12.68 11.91 -19.23
N LEU A 210 -12.26 11.05 -18.33
CA LEU A 210 -11.01 11.19 -17.57
C LEU A 210 -9.89 10.53 -18.36
N ARG A 211 -8.77 11.24 -18.51
CA ARG A 211 -7.56 10.72 -19.19
C ARG A 211 -6.55 10.27 -18.15
N TYR A 212 -5.98 9.11 -18.34
CA TYR A 212 -4.97 8.55 -17.42
C TYR A 212 -3.85 9.53 -17.10
N ARG A 213 -3.26 10.14 -18.11
CA ARG A 213 -2.15 11.08 -17.96
C ARG A 213 -2.50 12.29 -17.10
N ASP A 214 -3.69 12.84 -17.29
CA ASP A 214 -4.05 14.14 -16.71
C ASP A 214 -4.39 14.00 -15.20
N TYR A 215 -4.87 12.83 -14.79
CA TYR A 215 -5.36 12.61 -13.43
C TYR A 215 -4.57 11.57 -12.64
N GLY A 216 -3.65 10.83 -13.29
CA GLY A 216 -2.92 9.74 -12.65
C GLY A 216 -3.80 8.57 -12.23
N ILE A 217 -5.01 8.44 -12.79
CA ILE A 217 -5.95 7.35 -12.51
C ILE A 217 -5.67 6.22 -13.48
N VAL A 218 -5.11 5.11 -12.98
CA VAL A 218 -4.63 4.03 -13.83
C VAL A 218 -5.04 2.69 -13.25
N ASN A 219 -5.53 1.77 -14.07
CA ASN A 219 -5.57 0.37 -13.70
C ASN A 219 -4.36 -0.40 -14.27
N GLY A 220 -4.02 -1.56 -13.71
CA GLY A 220 -2.86 -2.35 -14.15
C GLY A 220 -2.92 -2.69 -15.63
N ALA A 221 -4.10 -3.02 -16.17
CA ALA A 221 -4.31 -3.33 -17.58
C ALA A 221 -3.98 -2.15 -18.50
N ALA A 222 -4.08 -0.91 -18.01
CA ALA A 222 -3.74 0.28 -18.78
C ALA A 222 -2.24 0.36 -19.09
N PHE A 223 -1.38 -0.11 -18.19
CA PHE A 223 0.07 -0.16 -18.43
C PHE A 223 0.52 -1.40 -19.19
N ASP A 224 -0.15 -2.53 -18.96
CA ASP A 224 0.15 -3.80 -19.62
C ASP A 224 -0.49 -3.88 -21.01
N GLY A 225 -1.50 -3.04 -21.27
CA GLY A 225 -2.13 -2.88 -22.58
C GLY A 225 -1.28 -2.05 -23.52
N ARG A 226 -1.87 -1.65 -24.63
CA ARG A 226 -1.30 -0.67 -25.59
C ARG A 226 -2.20 0.57 -25.57
N PRO A 227 -2.07 1.43 -24.53
CA PRO A 227 -2.89 2.62 -24.44
C PRO A 227 -2.65 3.50 -25.67
N THR A 228 -3.72 4.05 -26.22
CA THR A 228 -3.66 5.07 -27.27
C THR A 228 -3.71 6.47 -26.66
N ALA A 229 -3.42 7.51 -27.45
CA ALA A 229 -3.50 8.89 -26.97
C ALA A 229 -4.89 9.27 -26.42
N ASP A 230 -5.94 8.58 -26.86
CA ASP A 230 -7.33 8.79 -26.44
C ASP A 230 -7.75 7.86 -25.30
N PHE A 231 -6.79 7.19 -24.66
CA PHE A 231 -7.07 6.24 -23.61
C PHE A 231 -7.69 6.94 -22.39
N THR A 232 -8.91 6.57 -22.07
CA THR A 232 -9.69 7.14 -20.97
C THR A 232 -9.89 6.14 -19.85
N VAL A 233 -10.13 6.66 -18.65
CA VAL A 233 -10.43 5.84 -17.46
C VAL A 233 -11.76 5.09 -17.70
N PRO A 234 -11.78 3.74 -17.61
CA PRO A 234 -13.00 2.97 -17.80
C PRO A 234 -13.99 3.21 -16.64
N ALA A 235 -15.28 2.99 -16.91
CA ALA A 235 -16.35 3.29 -15.95
C ALA A 235 -16.20 2.55 -14.60
N GLU A 236 -15.68 1.34 -14.62
CA GLU A 236 -15.43 0.54 -13.42
C GLU A 236 -14.29 1.08 -12.55
N ALA A 237 -13.36 1.83 -13.14
CA ALA A 237 -12.24 2.48 -12.44
C ALA A 237 -12.51 3.96 -12.13
N ASP A 238 -13.62 4.53 -12.59
CA ASP A 238 -13.93 5.96 -12.43
C ASP A 238 -14.13 6.31 -10.94
N PRO A 239 -13.26 7.14 -10.35
CA PRO A 239 -13.37 7.51 -8.94
C PRO A 239 -14.63 8.29 -8.57
N ARG A 240 -15.29 8.93 -9.56
CA ARG A 240 -16.55 9.66 -9.34
C ARG A 240 -17.72 8.75 -8.98
N ALA A 241 -17.59 7.44 -9.26
CA ALA A 241 -18.54 6.41 -8.84
C ALA A 241 -18.20 5.77 -7.48
N ALA A 242 -17.17 6.26 -6.79
CA ALA A 242 -16.74 5.74 -5.49
C ALA A 242 -17.79 6.00 -4.41
N SER A 243 -17.81 5.13 -3.40
CA SER A 243 -18.68 5.28 -2.25
C SER A 243 -18.07 4.73 -0.96
N ALA A 244 -18.42 5.34 0.17
CA ALA A 244 -18.00 4.85 1.49
C ALA A 244 -18.49 3.43 1.78
N GLY A 245 -19.65 3.04 1.26
CA GLY A 245 -20.19 1.68 1.40
C GLY A 245 -19.30 0.64 0.70
N GLU A 246 -18.85 0.93 -0.52
CA GLU A 246 -17.89 0.10 -1.24
C GLU A 246 -16.53 0.07 -0.51
N GLY A 247 -16.06 1.22 -0.03
CA GLY A 247 -14.82 1.33 0.73
C GLY A 247 -14.84 0.48 1.99
N ALA A 248 -15.93 0.51 2.75
CA ALA A 248 -16.10 -0.33 3.94
C ALA A 248 -16.05 -1.83 3.60
N ALA A 249 -16.72 -2.25 2.52
CA ALA A 249 -16.70 -3.63 2.06
C ALA A 249 -15.31 -4.07 1.57
N LEU A 250 -14.57 -3.19 0.89
CA LEU A 250 -13.17 -3.44 0.47
C LEU A 250 -12.24 -3.59 1.67
N LEU A 251 -12.31 -2.66 2.62
CA LEU A 251 -11.53 -2.73 3.86
C LEU A 251 -11.81 -4.01 4.63
N GLU A 252 -13.07 -4.37 4.82
CA GLU A 252 -13.45 -5.58 5.54
C GLU A 252 -12.87 -6.84 4.88
N ARG A 253 -12.98 -6.98 3.56
CA ARG A 253 -12.36 -8.11 2.83
C ARG A 253 -10.84 -8.17 3.01
N ASN A 254 -10.17 -7.01 2.95
CA ASN A 254 -8.72 -6.93 3.10
C ASN A 254 -8.28 -7.28 4.53
N VAL A 255 -9.01 -6.80 5.52
CA VAL A 255 -8.79 -7.11 6.94
C VAL A 255 -8.99 -8.60 7.21
N GLU A 256 -10.09 -9.21 6.74
CA GLU A 256 -10.33 -10.64 6.93
C GLU A 256 -9.25 -11.50 6.27
N ARG A 257 -8.83 -11.12 5.05
CA ARG A 257 -7.73 -11.81 4.36
C ARG A 257 -6.43 -11.75 5.18
N LEU A 258 -6.04 -10.56 5.63
CA LEU A 258 -4.81 -10.39 6.43
C LEU A 258 -4.95 -11.14 7.77
N ALA A 259 -6.06 -11.01 8.46
CA ALA A 259 -6.29 -11.70 9.74
C ALA A 259 -6.26 -13.24 9.58
N ALA A 260 -6.83 -13.78 8.51
CA ALA A 260 -6.76 -15.22 8.21
C ALA A 260 -5.31 -15.68 7.97
N GLN A 261 -4.56 -14.93 7.16
CA GLN A 261 -3.13 -15.20 6.91
C GLN A 261 -2.32 -15.12 8.22
N MET A 262 -2.60 -14.14 9.06
CA MET A 262 -1.92 -13.98 10.34
C MET A 262 -2.22 -15.12 11.31
N ARG A 263 -3.46 -15.61 11.39
CA ARG A 263 -3.78 -16.81 12.18
C ARG A 263 -2.93 -18.02 11.75
N GLN A 264 -2.73 -18.19 10.44
CA GLN A 264 -1.87 -19.24 9.90
C GLN A 264 -0.40 -19.03 10.30
N TYR A 265 0.14 -17.83 10.15
CA TYR A 265 1.54 -17.53 10.53
C TYR A 265 1.76 -17.71 12.04
N ILE A 266 0.87 -17.21 12.88
CA ILE A 266 0.94 -17.35 14.33
C ILE A 266 0.94 -18.85 14.72
N SER A 267 0.04 -19.63 14.14
CA SER A 267 0.00 -21.07 14.37
C SER A 267 1.29 -21.77 13.92
N THR A 268 1.78 -21.45 12.72
CA THR A 268 2.95 -22.13 12.13
C THR A 268 4.26 -21.72 12.80
N TYR A 269 4.45 -20.43 13.07
CA TYR A 269 5.75 -19.89 13.49
C TYR A 269 5.86 -19.67 15.00
N LEU A 270 4.77 -19.44 15.69
CA LEU A 270 4.74 -19.16 17.12
C LEU A 270 4.13 -20.31 17.96
N GLY A 271 3.31 -21.17 17.35
CA GLY A 271 2.60 -22.27 18.02
C GLY A 271 3.49 -23.45 18.44
N GLY A 272 4.70 -23.57 17.94
CA GLY A 272 5.65 -24.65 18.26
C GLY A 272 6.48 -24.46 19.53
N SER A 273 6.20 -23.42 20.32
CA SER A 273 6.95 -23.09 21.55
C SER A 273 6.06 -23.25 22.79
N ARG A 274 5.61 -24.47 23.09
CA ARG A 274 5.14 -24.87 24.42
C ARG A 274 5.99 -25.99 24.95
#